data_38aa5ca25caccd69fab0122189911ed0
#
_entry.id   38aa5ca25caccd69fab0122189911ed0
#
_cell.length_a   1.000
_cell.length_b   1.000
_cell.length_c   1.000
_cell.angle_alpha   90.00
_cell.angle_beta   90.00
_cell.angle_gamma   90.00
#
_symmetry.space_group_name_H-M   'P 1'
#
loop_
_entity.id
_entity.type
_entity.pdbx_description
1 polymer ?
#
loop_
_entity_poly.entity_id
_entity_poly.type
_entity_poly.pdbx_seq_one_letter_code
_entity_poly.pdbx_strand_id
1 'polypeptide(L)'
;MIRLVGDSTATKAALQQAAAGRAELREVIEIPAVRLGAVPGIPTTVVAFTTDIPAFNGAWGEPFLIGPGTIHVAHTSEERVPKAQLLEAVELYQTIVKELCKRESK
;
A
#
# COMPACT_ATOMS: atom_id res chain seq x y z
N MET A 1 -17.25 -2.50 -2.39
CA MET A 1 -15.93 -1.84 -2.42
C MET A 1 -15.11 -2.46 -3.54
N ILE A 2 -14.50 -1.63 -4.39
CA ILE A 2 -13.64 -2.05 -5.50
C ILE A 2 -12.20 -1.68 -5.15
N ARG A 3 -11.26 -2.59 -5.33
CA ARG A 3 -9.83 -2.37 -5.14
C ARG A 3 -9.19 -2.07 -6.49
N LEU A 4 -8.43 -0.99 -6.57
CA LEU A 4 -7.78 -0.52 -7.78
C LEU A 4 -6.25 -0.63 -7.65
N VAL A 5 -5.60 -0.94 -8.76
CA VAL A 5 -4.13 -0.92 -8.89
C VAL A 5 -3.64 0.19 -9.81
N GLY A 6 -4.55 1.06 -10.24
CA GLY A 6 -4.29 2.17 -11.14
C GLY A 6 -5.42 3.18 -11.13
N ASP A 7 -5.58 3.89 -12.23
CA ASP A 7 -6.60 4.91 -12.41
C ASP A 7 -8.03 4.32 -12.39
N SER A 8 -8.96 5.06 -11.81
CA SER A 8 -10.36 4.61 -11.62
C SER A 8 -11.28 4.91 -12.81
N THR A 9 -10.84 5.66 -13.79
CA THR A 9 -11.68 6.20 -14.87
C THR A 9 -12.44 5.11 -15.63
N ALA A 10 -11.72 4.08 -16.08
CA ALA A 10 -12.33 2.97 -16.82
C ALA A 10 -13.32 2.17 -15.95
N THR A 11 -13.00 1.96 -14.68
CA THR A 11 -13.86 1.26 -13.72
C THR A 11 -15.14 2.04 -13.45
N LYS A 12 -15.04 3.36 -13.24
CA LYS A 12 -16.20 4.23 -13.07
C LYS A 12 -17.11 4.22 -14.29
N ALA A 13 -16.53 4.33 -15.49
CA ALA A 13 -17.29 4.28 -16.75
C ALA A 13 -18.02 2.94 -16.92
N ALA A 14 -17.38 1.82 -16.64
CA ALA A 14 -17.97 0.50 -16.70
C ALA A 14 -19.14 0.33 -15.70
N LEU A 15 -18.97 0.85 -14.47
CA LEU A 15 -20.04 0.82 -13.47
C LEU A 15 -21.24 1.68 -13.87
N GLN A 16 -21.01 2.88 -14.39
CA GLN A 16 -22.06 3.75 -14.88
C GLN A 16 -22.83 3.10 -16.03
N GLN A 17 -22.13 2.49 -16.97
CA GLN A 17 -22.75 1.77 -18.08
C GLN A 17 -23.56 0.56 -17.59
N ALA A 18 -23.05 -0.21 -16.66
CA ALA A 18 -23.75 -1.36 -16.09
C ALA A 18 -25.00 -0.94 -15.30
N ALA A 19 -24.94 0.18 -14.59
CA ALA A 19 -26.08 0.70 -13.85
C ALA A 19 -27.18 1.25 -14.77
N ALA A 20 -26.85 1.97 -15.83
CA ALA A 20 -27.67 2.48 -16.93
C ALA A 20 -29.18 2.57 -16.64
N GLY A 21 -29.58 3.43 -15.70
CA GLY A 21 -31.00 3.63 -15.31
C GLY A 21 -31.61 2.51 -14.46
N ARG A 22 -30.86 1.45 -14.14
CA ARG A 22 -31.33 0.34 -13.29
C ARG A 22 -30.94 0.52 -11.80
N ALA A 23 -29.93 1.34 -11.53
CA ALA A 23 -29.48 1.62 -10.18
C ALA A 23 -28.84 3.01 -10.10
N GLU A 24 -28.95 3.65 -8.95
CA GLU A 24 -28.23 4.86 -8.63
C GLU A 24 -26.83 4.50 -8.14
N LEU A 25 -25.80 5.15 -8.70
CA LEU A 25 -24.41 5.03 -8.25
C LEU A 25 -24.03 6.26 -7.45
N ARG A 26 -23.63 6.04 -6.21
CA ARG A 26 -23.09 7.06 -5.33
C ARG A 26 -21.64 6.75 -4.97
N GLU A 27 -20.75 7.64 -5.36
CA GLU A 27 -19.38 7.59 -4.87
C GLU A 27 -19.32 8.10 -3.43
N VAL A 28 -18.82 7.27 -2.53
CA VAL A 28 -18.68 7.63 -1.10
C VAL A 28 -17.30 8.13 -0.82
N ILE A 29 -16.27 7.40 -1.28
CA ILE A 29 -14.85 7.75 -1.12
C ILE A 29 -14.04 7.06 -2.22
N GLU A 30 -13.03 7.74 -2.69
CA GLU A 30 -11.99 7.19 -3.54
C GLU A 30 -10.61 7.48 -2.94
N ILE A 31 -9.82 6.41 -2.77
CA ILE A 31 -8.42 6.52 -2.37
C ILE A 31 -7.60 6.00 -3.55
N PRO A 32 -6.69 6.82 -4.09
CA PRO A 32 -5.90 6.43 -5.25
C PRO A 32 -4.98 5.25 -4.93
N ALA A 33 -4.69 4.44 -5.94
CA ALA A 33 -3.61 3.46 -5.86
C ALA A 33 -2.27 4.19 -5.70
N VAL A 34 -1.42 3.68 -4.82
CA VAL A 34 -0.12 4.26 -4.53
C VAL A 34 0.98 3.35 -5.06
N ARG A 35 1.90 3.93 -5.83
CA ARG A 35 3.12 3.25 -6.22
C ARG A 35 4.16 3.42 -5.12
N LEU A 36 4.67 2.30 -4.61
CA LEU A 36 5.68 2.25 -3.57
C LEU A 36 7.06 1.99 -4.16
N GLY A 37 8.08 2.46 -3.49
CA GLY A 37 9.46 2.17 -3.81
C GLY A 37 9.81 0.70 -3.56
N ALA A 38 10.90 0.26 -4.19
CA ALA A 38 11.48 -1.06 -4.02
C ALA A 38 12.96 -0.97 -3.70
N VAL A 39 13.45 -1.88 -2.88
CA VAL A 39 14.87 -1.99 -2.51
C VAL A 39 15.45 -3.24 -3.18
N PRO A 40 16.59 -3.14 -3.89
CA PRO A 40 17.21 -4.30 -4.53
C PRO A 40 17.49 -5.41 -3.52
N GLY A 41 17.19 -6.65 -3.92
CA GLY A 41 17.38 -7.84 -3.08
C GLY A 41 16.28 -8.09 -2.05
N ILE A 42 15.30 -7.19 -1.92
CA ILE A 42 14.13 -7.37 -1.04
C ILE A 42 12.92 -7.67 -1.91
N PRO A 43 12.27 -8.84 -1.74
CA PRO A 43 11.05 -9.18 -2.48
C PRO A 43 9.93 -8.17 -2.25
N THR A 44 9.15 -7.90 -3.29
CA THR A 44 8.00 -6.99 -3.22
C THR A 44 6.70 -7.73 -3.55
N THR A 45 5.59 -7.17 -3.08
CA THR A 45 4.26 -7.67 -3.39
C THR A 45 3.28 -6.53 -3.59
N VAL A 46 2.12 -6.83 -4.15
CA VAL A 46 1.00 -5.89 -4.26
C VAL A 46 0.03 -6.18 -3.13
N VAL A 47 -0.40 -5.14 -2.44
CA VAL A 47 -1.35 -5.24 -1.35
C VAL A 47 -2.63 -4.45 -1.65
N ALA A 48 -3.75 -4.89 -1.11
CA ALA A 48 -5.07 -4.34 -1.37
C ALA A 48 -5.67 -3.59 -0.16
N PHE A 49 -4.83 -3.15 0.76
CA PHE A 49 -5.25 -2.33 1.90
C PHE A 49 -4.77 -0.88 1.75
N THR A 50 -5.39 0.02 2.48
CA THR A 50 -5.04 1.44 2.49
C THR A 50 -4.02 1.75 3.58
N THR A 51 -3.27 2.85 3.38
CA THR A 51 -2.31 3.41 4.33
C THR A 51 -2.47 4.92 4.37
N ASP A 52 -1.76 5.58 5.26
CA ASP A 52 -1.74 7.05 5.33
C ASP A 52 -0.81 7.72 4.29
N ILE A 53 -0.08 6.91 3.50
CA ILE A 53 0.87 7.40 2.49
C ILE A 53 0.25 8.45 1.55
N PRO A 54 -0.99 8.28 1.01
CA PRO A 54 -1.61 9.29 0.15
C PRO A 54 -1.77 10.66 0.81
N ALA A 55 -1.91 10.71 2.14
CA ALA A 55 -2.07 11.97 2.87
C ALA A 55 -0.82 12.87 2.81
N PHE A 56 0.36 12.30 2.60
CA PHE A 56 1.61 13.05 2.46
C PHE A 56 1.79 13.67 1.08
N ASN A 57 1.01 13.25 0.10
CA ASN A 57 1.01 13.78 -1.28
C ASN A 57 2.41 13.96 -1.89
N GLY A 58 3.30 13.01 -1.64
CA GLY A 58 4.68 13.02 -2.14
C GLY A 58 5.64 14.02 -1.45
N ALA A 59 5.17 14.75 -0.43
CA ALA A 59 5.96 15.80 0.21
C ALA A 59 7.24 15.29 0.89
N TRP A 60 7.28 14.02 1.29
CA TRP A 60 8.38 13.42 2.03
C TRP A 60 9.24 12.44 1.21
N GLY A 61 9.11 12.49 -0.12
CA GLY A 61 9.89 11.66 -1.02
C GLY A 61 9.22 10.35 -1.41
N GLU A 62 10.03 9.39 -1.87
CA GLU A 62 9.54 8.08 -2.30
C GLU A 62 9.04 7.24 -1.12
N PRO A 63 7.78 6.78 -1.12
CA PRO A 63 7.24 6.01 -0.01
C PRO A 63 7.61 4.52 -0.12
N PHE A 64 7.86 3.92 1.03
CA PHE A 64 8.03 2.47 1.18
C PHE A 64 7.03 1.96 2.22
N LEU A 65 6.54 0.75 2.02
CA LEU A 65 5.65 0.09 2.97
C LEU A 65 6.27 -1.25 3.37
N ILE A 66 6.62 -1.36 4.64
CA ILE A 66 7.25 -2.56 5.17
C ILE A 66 6.95 -2.69 6.66
N GLY A 67 6.81 -3.91 7.12
CA GLY A 67 6.61 -4.21 8.53
C GLY A 67 6.53 -5.71 8.80
N PRO A 68 6.77 -6.12 10.04
CA PRO A 68 6.57 -7.51 10.46
C PRO A 68 5.09 -7.83 10.61
N GLY A 69 4.75 -9.12 10.65
CA GLY A 69 3.39 -9.61 10.81
C GLY A 69 2.67 -9.84 9.48
N THR A 70 1.39 -10.07 9.57
CA THR A 70 0.52 -10.27 8.42
C THR A 70 -0.73 -9.40 8.52
N ILE A 71 -1.17 -8.85 7.39
CA ILE A 71 -2.40 -8.06 7.31
C ILE A 71 -3.66 -8.88 7.64
N HIS A 72 -3.59 -10.20 7.50
CA HIS A 72 -4.75 -11.06 7.70
C HIS A 72 -5.31 -11.06 9.13
N VAL A 73 -4.49 -10.71 10.11
CA VAL A 73 -4.92 -10.60 11.51
C VAL A 73 -5.03 -9.16 11.99
N ALA A 74 -4.62 -8.18 11.19
CA ALA A 74 -4.72 -6.77 11.53
C ALA A 74 -6.18 -6.35 11.70
N HIS A 75 -6.45 -5.53 12.72
CA HIS A 75 -7.80 -5.05 13.08
C HIS A 75 -8.77 -6.17 13.46
N THR A 76 -8.28 -7.29 13.97
CA THR A 76 -9.08 -8.40 14.49
C THR A 76 -8.76 -8.64 15.97
N SER A 77 -9.60 -9.42 16.65
CA SER A 77 -9.32 -9.87 18.03
C SER A 77 -8.08 -10.77 18.14
N GLU A 78 -7.62 -11.31 17.02
CA GLU A 78 -6.43 -12.17 16.91
C GLU A 78 -5.18 -11.41 16.45
N GLU A 79 -5.23 -10.08 16.48
CA GLU A 79 -4.11 -9.24 16.05
C GLU A 79 -2.85 -9.55 16.85
N ARG A 80 -1.79 -9.92 16.15
CA ARG A 80 -0.52 -10.32 16.74
C ARG A 80 0.62 -10.19 15.72
N VAL A 81 1.82 -10.10 16.25
CA VAL A 81 3.06 -10.20 15.46
C VAL A 81 4.02 -11.19 16.12
N PRO A 82 4.63 -12.12 15.37
CA PRO A 82 5.63 -13.02 15.92
C PRO A 82 6.85 -12.26 16.44
N LYS A 83 7.32 -12.58 17.66
CA LYS A 83 8.49 -11.89 18.25
C LYS A 83 9.75 -12.04 17.40
N ALA A 84 9.95 -13.18 16.74
CA ALA A 84 11.08 -13.40 15.86
C ALA A 84 11.08 -12.38 14.69
N GLN A 85 9.91 -12.11 14.10
CA GLN A 85 9.78 -11.13 13.01
C GLN A 85 10.05 -9.69 13.46
N LEU A 86 9.87 -9.36 14.73
CA LEU A 86 10.27 -8.05 15.26
C LEU A 86 11.79 -7.88 15.24
N LEU A 87 12.54 -8.93 15.59
CA LEU A 87 14.01 -8.92 15.53
C LEU A 87 14.51 -8.85 14.08
N GLU A 88 13.93 -9.67 13.20
CA GLU A 88 14.22 -9.66 11.76
C GLU A 88 13.93 -8.29 11.13
N ALA A 89 12.87 -7.62 11.56
CA ALA A 89 12.50 -6.30 11.07
C ALA A 89 13.56 -5.24 11.40
N VAL A 90 14.21 -5.32 12.55
CA VAL A 90 15.31 -4.40 12.92
C VAL A 90 16.47 -4.51 11.92
N GLU A 91 16.92 -5.72 11.61
CA GLU A 91 17.98 -5.97 10.65
C GLU A 91 17.57 -5.53 9.23
N LEU A 92 16.33 -5.80 8.85
CA LEU A 92 15.78 -5.41 7.57
C LEU A 92 15.72 -3.88 7.41
N TYR A 93 15.27 -3.16 8.42
CA TYR A 93 15.22 -1.69 8.39
C TYR A 93 16.62 -1.10 8.30
N GLN A 94 17.61 -1.63 9.02
CA GLN A 94 19.00 -1.20 8.90
C GLN A 94 19.54 -1.40 7.48
N THR A 95 19.21 -2.53 6.87
CA THR A 95 19.61 -2.85 5.49
C THR A 95 18.99 -1.87 4.51
N ILE A 96 17.69 -1.61 4.63
CA ILE A 96 16.96 -0.66 3.78
C ILE A 96 17.57 0.74 3.88
N VAL A 97 17.78 1.24 5.09
CA VAL A 97 18.38 2.57 5.30
C VAL A 97 19.76 2.67 4.66
N LYS A 98 20.61 1.67 4.85
CA LYS A 98 21.94 1.63 4.23
C LYS A 98 21.87 1.65 2.69
N GLU A 99 20.96 0.89 2.09
CA GLU A 99 20.80 0.84 0.64
C GLU A 99 20.24 2.15 0.09
N LEU A 100 19.29 2.77 0.77
CA LEU A 100 18.73 4.06 0.36
C LEU A 100 19.75 5.19 0.47
N CYS A 101 20.54 5.24 1.55
CA CYS A 101 21.63 6.21 1.70
C CYS A 101 22.71 6.09 0.61
N LYS A 102 22.98 4.89 0.11
CA LYS A 102 23.89 4.70 -1.04
C LYS A 102 23.35 5.33 -2.33
N ARG A 103 22.03 5.33 -2.53
CA ARG A 103 21.41 5.95 -3.73
C ARG A 103 21.58 7.47 -3.72
N GLU A 104 21.47 8.11 -2.58
CA GLU A 104 21.62 9.57 -2.45
C GLU A 104 23.08 10.02 -2.59
N SER A 105 24.03 9.15 -2.29
CA SER A 105 25.47 9.46 -2.38
C SER A 105 26.05 9.41 -3.80
N LYS A 106 25.24 9.11 -4.79
CA LYS A 106 25.58 9.14 -6.22
C LYS A 106 24.98 10.35 -6.90
#